data_1f33304bc862a2204a4a1515ff526c07
#
_entry.id   1f33304bc862a2204a4a1515ff526c07
#
_cell.length_a   1.000
_cell.length_b   1.000
_cell.length_c   1.000
_cell.angle_alpha   90.00
_cell.angle_beta   90.00
_cell.angle_gamma   90.00
#
_symmetry.space_group_name_H-M   'P 1'
#
loop_
_entity.id
_entity.type
_entity.pdbx_description
1 polymer ?
#
loop_
_entity_poly.entity_id
_entity_poly.type
_entity_poly.pdbx_seq_one_letter_code
_entity_poly.pdbx_strand_id
1 'polypeptide(L)'
;MSVMDRLQSSFDFDDLDRAIRSHAESAVGFLEALISIESVVGAEQAALDLFATEAASVGLVVEKLPFLTGPDSDPQAGVSQRLPEPVADRFQVLASTQGQGPLWLLLNGHMDVVPATQADLWTFGPFNPTRRDGRLYGRGAADMKCGFAVGLLALKALGETAPDLFAHRRLGFIAVIEEECTGNGTLQSIRDHGIVAPEIVVLESTGLGLMTGGVGVLWLDMDVLGQAGHAHSAIAGTNAIDLAIRLVQGLRDWASDLQRRAPEPGLSGNSNPYAVNIGKLTAGDWVSTMPPVAHLGVRVGFPRFWSPDRAEAEVAAAIAAIVKGDPAFRVAPTVRSSGLRAQGYRLDGDSVLVRDLSAAHRDAHGVNPDVYMLGSTMDARHYLNVANRAAVCFGATGHDLHGVDESVDLQSIEDAARTLARFILMRFDAPEEVA
;
A
#
# COMPACT_ATOMS: atom_id res chain seq x y z
N MET A 1 7.14 23.78 -30.06
CA MET A 1 8.13 23.03 -29.27
C MET A 1 7.38 22.30 -28.20
N SER A 2 7.46 20.99 -28.12
CA SER A 2 6.84 20.23 -27.04
C SER A 2 7.53 20.54 -25.71
N VAL A 3 6.90 20.20 -24.57
CA VAL A 3 7.55 20.31 -23.25
C VAL A 3 8.87 19.55 -23.27
N MET A 4 8.92 18.39 -23.92
CA MET A 4 10.11 17.55 -24.07
C MET A 4 11.23 18.25 -24.88
N ASP A 5 10.89 18.97 -25.97
CA ASP A 5 11.92 19.69 -26.77
C ASP A 5 12.59 20.82 -25.96
N ARG A 6 11.86 21.43 -25.00
CA ARG A 6 12.39 22.46 -24.09
C ARG A 6 13.29 21.86 -23.01
N LEU A 7 12.91 20.74 -22.41
CA LEU A 7 13.67 20.05 -21.38
C LEU A 7 15.01 19.49 -21.90
N GLN A 8 15.02 18.93 -23.12
CA GLN A 8 16.26 18.50 -23.78
C GLN A 8 17.25 19.64 -24.06
N SER A 9 16.78 20.90 -24.03
CA SER A 9 17.66 22.07 -24.11
C SER A 9 18.14 22.59 -22.76
N SER A 10 17.50 22.19 -21.64
CA SER A 10 17.78 22.70 -20.30
C SER A 10 18.50 21.70 -19.40
N PHE A 11 18.31 20.40 -19.61
CA PHE A 11 18.88 19.33 -18.78
C PHE A 11 19.54 18.24 -19.62
N ASP A 12 20.73 17.78 -19.18
CA ASP A 12 21.43 16.65 -19.79
C ASP A 12 20.96 15.33 -19.14
N PHE A 13 20.06 14.63 -19.84
CA PHE A 13 19.55 13.33 -19.34
C PHE A 13 20.62 12.22 -19.35
N ASP A 14 21.69 12.34 -20.15
CA ASP A 14 22.81 11.40 -20.10
C ASP A 14 23.60 11.58 -18.80
N ASP A 15 23.74 12.82 -18.31
CA ASP A 15 24.33 13.12 -17.01
C ASP A 15 23.47 12.58 -15.86
N LEU A 16 22.15 12.79 -15.92
CA LEU A 16 21.22 12.24 -14.96
C LEU A 16 21.28 10.71 -14.90
N ASP A 17 21.29 10.04 -16.05
CA ASP A 17 21.39 8.58 -16.12
C ASP A 17 22.73 8.06 -15.59
N ARG A 18 23.83 8.80 -15.79
CA ARG A 18 25.13 8.46 -15.19
C ARG A 18 25.10 8.59 -13.67
N ALA A 19 24.52 9.67 -13.16
CA ALA A 19 24.36 9.89 -11.72
C ALA A 19 23.50 8.78 -11.07
N ILE A 20 22.37 8.42 -11.68
CA ILE A 20 21.53 7.31 -11.20
C ILE A 20 22.33 6.00 -11.14
N ARG A 21 23.00 5.62 -12.24
CA ARG A 21 23.84 4.40 -12.26
C ARG A 21 24.96 4.43 -11.20
N SER A 22 25.58 5.59 -10.99
CA SER A 22 26.67 5.72 -10.02
C SER A 22 26.25 5.50 -8.57
N HIS A 23 24.97 5.78 -8.26
CA HIS A 23 24.38 5.64 -6.92
C HIS A 23 23.53 4.39 -6.73
N ALA A 24 23.27 3.61 -7.78
CA ALA A 24 22.37 2.44 -7.74
C ALA A 24 22.82 1.41 -6.69
N GLU A 25 24.11 1.11 -6.60
CA GLU A 25 24.64 0.15 -5.60
C GLU A 25 24.42 0.65 -4.16
N SER A 26 24.60 1.94 -3.91
CA SER A 26 24.32 2.56 -2.60
C SER A 26 22.84 2.49 -2.25
N ALA A 27 21.94 2.71 -3.21
CA ALA A 27 20.49 2.61 -3.02
C ALA A 27 20.06 1.18 -2.71
N VAL A 28 20.66 0.18 -3.37
CA VAL A 28 20.41 -1.23 -3.06
C VAL A 28 20.92 -1.58 -1.65
N GLY A 29 22.11 -1.10 -1.26
CA GLY A 29 22.65 -1.31 0.08
C GLY A 29 21.76 -0.69 1.18
N PHE A 30 21.18 0.49 0.93
CA PHE A 30 20.18 1.10 1.81
C PHE A 30 18.91 0.23 1.90
N LEU A 31 18.41 -0.30 0.79
CA LEU A 31 17.26 -1.21 0.80
C LEU A 31 17.55 -2.49 1.58
N GLU A 32 18.73 -3.08 1.45
CA GLU A 32 19.16 -4.23 2.27
C GLU A 32 19.12 -3.92 3.76
N ALA A 33 19.62 -2.74 4.15
CA ALA A 33 19.57 -2.31 5.53
C ALA A 33 18.11 -2.14 6.03
N LEU A 34 17.22 -1.57 5.22
CA LEU A 34 15.79 -1.47 5.54
C LEU A 34 15.14 -2.85 5.69
N ILE A 35 15.42 -3.79 4.78
CA ILE A 35 14.86 -5.16 4.84
C ILE A 35 15.31 -5.88 6.11
N SER A 36 16.54 -5.65 6.57
CA SER A 36 17.07 -6.27 7.80
C SER A 36 16.34 -5.83 9.07
N ILE A 37 15.52 -4.77 8.99
CA ILE A 37 14.72 -4.27 10.12
C ILE A 37 13.30 -4.82 9.98
N GLU A 38 12.85 -5.61 10.96
CA GLU A 38 11.47 -6.09 11.06
C GLU A 38 10.55 -4.93 11.48
N SER A 39 10.06 -4.17 10.49
CA SER A 39 9.20 -3.01 10.70
C SER A 39 7.71 -3.37 10.61
N VAL A 40 7.28 -4.43 11.29
CA VAL A 40 5.85 -4.71 11.45
C VAL A 40 5.15 -3.61 12.22
N VAL A 41 3.82 -3.52 12.11
CA VAL A 41 3.02 -2.49 12.79
C VAL A 41 3.37 -2.40 14.28
N GLY A 42 3.80 -1.21 14.71
CA GLY A 42 4.27 -0.93 16.07
C GLY A 42 5.80 -1.08 16.26
N ALA A 43 6.55 -1.54 15.26
CA ALA A 43 8.00 -1.70 15.31
C ALA A 43 8.74 -0.93 14.18
N GLU A 44 8.10 0.10 13.60
CA GLU A 44 8.59 0.82 12.41
C GLU A 44 9.73 1.81 12.72
N GLN A 45 9.90 2.22 13.99
CA GLN A 45 10.75 3.33 14.40
C GLN A 45 12.20 3.23 13.91
N ALA A 46 12.83 2.06 14.02
CA ALA A 46 14.21 1.88 13.58
C ALA A 46 14.39 2.05 12.06
N ALA A 47 13.41 1.59 11.28
CA ALA A 47 13.41 1.75 9.82
C ALA A 47 13.16 3.21 9.41
N LEU A 48 12.27 3.91 10.12
CA LEU A 48 12.04 5.35 9.94
C LEU A 48 13.27 6.19 10.29
N ASP A 49 13.99 5.84 11.33
CA ASP A 49 15.25 6.52 11.72
C ASP A 49 16.35 6.29 10.69
N LEU A 50 16.42 5.09 10.10
CA LEU A 50 17.34 4.80 9.02
C LEU A 50 17.00 5.63 7.76
N PHE A 51 15.71 5.70 7.39
CA PHE A 51 15.27 6.56 6.29
C PHE A 51 15.58 8.03 6.55
N ALA A 52 15.30 8.53 7.76
CA ALA A 52 15.62 9.91 8.16
C ALA A 52 17.12 10.24 8.00
N THR A 53 17.98 9.30 8.39
CA THR A 53 19.43 9.43 8.27
C THR A 53 19.88 9.46 6.81
N GLU A 54 19.38 8.55 5.99
CA GLU A 54 19.74 8.49 4.57
C GLU A 54 19.20 9.72 3.81
N ALA A 55 17.96 10.16 4.09
CA ALA A 55 17.38 11.36 3.50
C ALA A 55 18.18 12.63 3.84
N ALA A 56 18.65 12.75 5.09
CA ALA A 56 19.54 13.85 5.50
C ALA A 56 20.88 13.80 4.76
N SER A 57 21.43 12.60 4.50
CA SER A 57 22.69 12.44 3.76
C SER A 57 22.58 12.90 2.29
N VAL A 58 21.38 12.87 1.72
CA VAL A 58 21.05 13.37 0.37
C VAL A 58 20.81 14.89 0.36
N GLY A 59 20.86 15.56 1.52
CA GLY A 59 20.68 17.01 1.65
C GLY A 59 19.24 17.44 1.88
N LEU A 60 18.35 16.51 2.24
CA LEU A 60 16.96 16.83 2.58
C LEU A 60 16.84 17.30 4.04
N VAL A 61 15.91 18.20 4.30
CA VAL A 61 15.49 18.60 5.64
C VAL A 61 14.52 17.55 6.17
N VAL A 62 14.80 17.00 7.34
CA VAL A 62 14.03 15.90 7.93
C VAL A 62 13.24 16.40 9.13
N GLU A 63 11.94 16.03 9.16
CA GLU A 63 11.02 16.33 10.25
C GLU A 63 10.33 15.03 10.71
N LYS A 64 10.32 14.79 12.03
CA LYS A 64 9.55 13.70 12.64
C LYS A 64 8.18 14.23 13.01
N LEU A 65 7.15 13.61 12.47
CA LEU A 65 5.75 13.94 12.69
C LEU A 65 5.15 12.96 13.70
N PRO A 66 4.73 13.40 14.90
CA PRO A 66 4.12 12.50 15.87
C PRO A 66 2.92 11.76 15.29
N PHE A 67 2.85 10.45 15.51
CA PHE A 67 1.67 9.66 15.18
C PHE A 67 0.78 9.57 16.42
N LEU A 68 -0.35 10.25 16.38
CA LEU A 68 -1.34 10.24 17.45
C LEU A 68 -2.24 9.01 17.31
N THR A 69 -2.70 8.44 18.41
CA THR A 69 -3.63 7.29 18.37
C THR A 69 -4.87 7.64 17.56
N GLY A 70 -5.21 6.75 16.66
CA GLY A 70 -6.06 6.85 15.51
C GLY A 70 -7.28 7.78 15.57
N PRO A 71 -7.65 8.34 14.43
CA PRO A 71 -8.83 9.19 14.29
C PRO A 71 -10.12 8.34 14.27
N ASP A 72 -10.44 7.62 15.35
CA ASP A 72 -11.58 6.68 15.43
C ASP A 72 -12.92 7.28 15.00
N SER A 73 -13.01 8.60 14.88
CA SER A 73 -14.21 9.33 14.43
C SER A 73 -14.17 9.77 12.97
N ASP A 74 -13.04 9.65 12.26
CA ASP A 74 -12.98 10.01 10.83
C ASP A 74 -13.61 8.88 9.99
N PRO A 75 -14.59 9.18 9.12
CA PRO A 75 -15.26 8.16 8.30
C PRO A 75 -14.30 7.44 7.30
N GLN A 76 -13.12 8.00 7.06
CA GLN A 76 -12.08 7.38 6.22
C GLN A 76 -11.02 6.61 7.02
N ALA A 77 -11.11 6.62 8.36
CA ALA A 77 -10.18 5.88 9.21
C ALA A 77 -10.43 4.37 9.17
N GLY A 78 -9.33 3.61 9.18
CA GLY A 78 -9.35 2.21 9.55
C GLY A 78 -9.51 2.05 11.07
N VAL A 79 -9.94 0.87 11.50
CA VAL A 79 -10.04 0.52 12.92
C VAL A 79 -8.64 0.25 13.46
N SER A 80 -8.23 1.06 14.43
CA SER A 80 -6.88 0.97 15.02
C SER A 80 -6.59 -0.44 15.56
N GLN A 81 -5.42 -0.96 15.22
CA GLN A 81 -4.97 -2.27 15.70
C GLN A 81 -4.60 -2.18 17.18
N ARG A 82 -5.05 -3.16 17.96
CA ARG A 82 -4.58 -3.32 19.33
C ARG A 82 -3.19 -3.94 19.30
N LEU A 83 -2.17 -3.14 19.56
CA LEU A 83 -0.80 -3.62 19.70
C LEU A 83 -0.67 -4.47 20.97
N PRO A 84 0.17 -5.52 20.97
CA PRO A 84 0.43 -6.35 22.16
C PRO A 84 0.94 -5.53 23.34
N GLU A 85 1.82 -4.57 23.06
CA GLU A 85 2.32 -3.58 24.03
C GLU A 85 2.08 -2.18 23.45
N PRO A 86 1.68 -1.20 24.28
CA PRO A 86 1.60 0.19 23.84
C PRO A 86 2.97 0.70 23.42
N VAL A 87 3.08 1.20 22.20
CA VAL A 87 4.30 1.85 21.70
C VAL A 87 4.13 3.35 21.89
N ALA A 88 4.93 3.91 22.80
CA ALA A 88 4.98 5.35 23.01
C ALA A 88 5.74 6.03 21.88
N ASP A 89 5.39 7.29 21.62
CA ASP A 89 6.16 8.19 20.74
C ASP A 89 6.34 7.68 19.30
N ARG A 90 5.33 6.98 18.76
CA ARG A 90 5.31 6.62 17.32
C ARG A 90 5.33 7.90 16.47
N PHE A 91 6.02 7.85 15.36
CA PHE A 91 6.14 8.97 14.45
C PHE A 91 6.21 8.52 13.00
N GLN A 92 6.02 9.46 12.11
CA GLN A 92 6.26 9.38 10.68
C GLN A 92 7.40 10.34 10.32
N VAL A 93 7.97 10.23 9.13
CA VAL A 93 9.09 11.08 8.72
C VAL A 93 8.75 11.80 7.42
N LEU A 94 8.79 13.14 7.45
CA LEU A 94 8.80 13.95 6.25
C LEU A 94 10.23 14.41 5.95
N ALA A 95 10.75 14.05 4.80
CA ALA A 95 11.98 14.61 4.25
C ALA A 95 11.61 15.58 3.12
N SER A 96 12.22 16.78 3.07
CA SER A 96 11.91 17.73 2.02
C SER A 96 13.15 18.47 1.53
N THR A 97 13.11 18.91 0.27
CA THR A 97 14.12 19.84 -0.25
C THR A 97 14.06 21.19 0.48
N GLN A 98 15.09 22.00 0.33
CA GLN A 98 15.23 23.28 1.07
C GLN A 98 14.34 24.42 0.56
N GLY A 99 13.62 24.23 -0.55
CA GLY A 99 12.71 25.23 -1.11
C GLY A 99 11.67 25.69 -0.09
N GLN A 100 11.23 26.95 -0.22
CA GLN A 100 10.27 27.57 0.69
C GLN A 100 8.83 27.39 0.20
N GLY A 101 7.87 27.57 1.10
CA GLY A 101 6.44 27.55 0.79
C GLY A 101 5.80 26.16 0.90
N PRO A 102 4.62 25.97 0.28
CA PRO A 102 3.90 24.70 0.30
C PRO A 102 4.66 23.63 -0.49
N LEU A 103 4.37 22.37 -0.20
CA LEU A 103 4.88 21.24 -1.00
C LEU A 103 4.35 21.37 -2.43
N TRP A 104 5.27 21.31 -3.37
CA TRP A 104 4.98 21.38 -4.80
C TRP A 104 4.67 19.98 -5.38
N LEU A 105 5.40 18.96 -4.93
CA LEU A 105 5.23 17.55 -5.25
C LEU A 105 5.47 16.73 -3.98
N LEU A 106 4.75 15.63 -3.82
CA LEU A 106 4.94 14.72 -2.69
C LEU A 106 5.17 13.29 -3.19
N LEU A 107 6.26 12.70 -2.74
CA LEU A 107 6.48 11.26 -2.79
C LEU A 107 5.97 10.66 -1.48
N ASN A 108 5.27 9.53 -1.55
CA ASN A 108 4.76 8.83 -0.38
C ASN A 108 5.24 7.37 -0.41
N GLY A 109 5.53 6.82 0.76
CA GLY A 109 5.77 5.40 0.94
C GLY A 109 5.47 4.96 2.36
N HIS A 110 5.05 3.70 2.55
CA HIS A 110 4.86 3.13 3.88
C HIS A 110 6.08 2.33 4.33
N MET A 111 6.37 2.41 5.64
CA MET A 111 7.53 1.75 6.25
C MET A 111 7.15 0.44 6.92
N ASP A 112 5.89 0.28 7.28
CA ASP A 112 5.39 -0.96 7.86
C ASP A 112 5.36 -2.09 6.83
N VAL A 113 5.48 -3.31 7.33
CA VAL A 113 5.40 -4.54 6.53
C VAL A 113 4.48 -5.54 7.20
N VAL A 114 3.86 -6.42 6.41
CA VAL A 114 3.06 -7.52 6.95
C VAL A 114 3.94 -8.53 7.69
N PRO A 115 3.43 -9.19 8.75
CA PRO A 115 4.17 -10.20 9.50
C PRO A 115 4.66 -11.36 8.61
N ALA A 116 5.86 -11.86 8.90
CA ALA A 116 6.44 -13.03 8.26
C ALA A 116 6.53 -14.21 9.25
N THR A 117 5.37 -14.66 9.76
CA THR A 117 5.26 -15.60 10.87
C THR A 117 5.70 -17.04 10.56
N GLN A 118 5.93 -17.39 9.29
CA GLN A 118 6.34 -18.73 8.86
C GLN A 118 7.76 -18.67 8.25
N ALA A 119 8.71 -18.18 9.03
CA ALA A 119 10.10 -18.00 8.60
C ALA A 119 10.74 -19.28 8.03
N ASP A 120 10.33 -20.44 8.52
CA ASP A 120 10.83 -21.75 8.04
C ASP A 120 10.44 -22.07 6.58
N LEU A 121 9.46 -21.39 6.02
CA LEU A 121 9.08 -21.53 4.62
C LEU A 121 9.94 -20.68 3.67
N TRP A 122 10.66 -19.68 4.20
CA TRP A 122 11.49 -18.80 3.40
C TRP A 122 12.82 -19.46 3.01
N THR A 123 13.20 -19.30 1.74
CA THR A 123 14.48 -19.84 1.26
C THR A 123 15.68 -19.13 1.91
N PHE A 124 15.59 -17.80 2.13
CA PHE A 124 16.70 -16.99 2.66
C PHE A 124 16.40 -16.35 4.02
N GLY A 125 15.18 -16.55 4.54
CA GLY A 125 14.69 -15.85 5.73
C GLY A 125 14.12 -14.47 5.42
N PRO A 126 13.02 -14.07 6.10
CA PRO A 126 12.26 -12.87 5.73
C PRO A 126 13.03 -11.55 5.95
N PHE A 127 13.89 -11.47 6.95
CA PHE A 127 14.66 -10.27 7.30
C PHE A 127 16.17 -10.48 7.12
N ASN A 128 16.53 -11.40 6.21
CA ASN A 128 17.90 -11.65 5.78
C ASN A 128 18.03 -11.31 4.29
N PRO A 129 18.25 -10.04 3.93
CA PRO A 129 18.28 -9.58 2.54
C PRO A 129 19.29 -10.38 1.74
N THR A 130 18.85 -10.97 0.64
CA THR A 130 19.71 -11.84 -0.17
C THR A 130 19.57 -11.49 -1.65
N ARG A 131 20.68 -11.09 -2.26
CA ARG A 131 20.75 -10.88 -3.72
C ARG A 131 20.96 -12.21 -4.43
N ARG A 132 20.08 -12.52 -5.36
CA ARG A 132 20.22 -13.70 -6.23
C ARG A 132 19.48 -13.50 -7.56
N ASP A 133 20.10 -13.94 -8.62
CA ASP A 133 19.51 -13.97 -9.98
C ASP A 133 18.88 -12.62 -10.40
N GLY A 134 19.54 -11.49 -10.09
CA GLY A 134 19.09 -10.14 -10.42
C GLY A 134 18.00 -9.59 -9.50
N ARG A 135 17.65 -10.29 -8.41
CA ARG A 135 16.64 -9.90 -7.41
C ARG A 135 17.24 -9.72 -6.04
N LEU A 136 16.54 -8.92 -5.23
CA LEU A 136 16.76 -8.82 -3.79
C LEU A 136 15.55 -9.40 -3.06
N TYR A 137 15.80 -10.44 -2.27
CA TYR A 137 14.80 -11.19 -1.50
C TYR A 137 14.72 -10.68 -0.07
N GLY A 138 13.50 -10.61 0.47
CA GLY A 138 13.19 -10.31 1.85
C GLY A 138 11.82 -9.64 2.01
N ARG A 139 11.24 -9.68 3.21
CA ARG A 139 9.97 -9.02 3.51
C ARG A 139 10.10 -7.49 3.40
N GLY A 140 9.19 -6.87 2.67
CA GLY A 140 9.24 -5.44 2.35
C GLY A 140 10.16 -5.11 1.17
N ALA A 141 10.85 -6.11 0.57
CA ALA A 141 11.67 -5.86 -0.61
C ALA A 141 10.86 -5.28 -1.77
N ALA A 142 9.63 -5.78 -1.96
CA ALA A 142 8.68 -5.30 -2.95
C ALA A 142 7.63 -4.37 -2.33
N ASP A 143 7.07 -4.72 -1.19
CA ASP A 143 5.97 -4.02 -0.54
C ASP A 143 6.38 -3.40 0.80
N MET A 144 6.72 -2.06 0.83
CA MET A 144 7.13 -1.26 -0.35
C MET A 144 8.49 -0.56 -0.11
N LYS A 145 9.40 -1.18 0.68
CA LYS A 145 10.70 -0.54 1.02
C LYS A 145 11.55 -0.21 -0.21
N CYS A 146 11.38 -0.93 -1.34
CA CYS A 146 12.04 -0.58 -2.61
C CYS A 146 11.67 0.85 -3.08
N GLY A 147 10.47 1.33 -2.78
CA GLY A 147 10.05 2.70 -3.09
C GLY A 147 10.92 3.76 -2.44
N PHE A 148 11.43 3.51 -1.22
CA PHE A 148 12.38 4.42 -0.57
C PHE A 148 13.74 4.44 -1.29
N ALA A 149 14.21 3.29 -1.77
CA ALA A 149 15.42 3.22 -2.58
C ALA A 149 15.23 3.95 -3.92
N VAL A 150 14.11 3.76 -4.60
CA VAL A 150 13.76 4.46 -5.85
C VAL A 150 13.73 5.98 -5.64
N GLY A 151 13.00 6.44 -4.62
CA GLY A 151 12.83 7.86 -4.34
C GLY A 151 14.15 8.55 -3.98
N LEU A 152 14.93 7.97 -3.06
CA LEU A 152 16.22 8.54 -2.66
C LEU A 152 17.27 8.46 -3.77
N LEU A 153 17.27 7.42 -4.59
CA LEU A 153 18.15 7.32 -5.77
C LEU A 153 17.86 8.45 -6.77
N ALA A 154 16.58 8.68 -7.09
CA ALA A 154 16.17 9.77 -7.97
C ALA A 154 16.56 11.13 -7.39
N LEU A 155 16.29 11.38 -6.10
CA LEU A 155 16.59 12.65 -5.46
C LEU A 155 18.11 12.90 -5.33
N LYS A 156 18.90 11.88 -5.06
CA LYS A 156 20.35 11.98 -5.00
C LYS A 156 20.94 12.37 -6.35
N ALA A 157 20.51 11.73 -7.43
CA ALA A 157 20.95 12.07 -8.78
C ALA A 157 20.51 13.48 -9.18
N LEU A 158 19.29 13.89 -8.82
CA LEU A 158 18.80 15.26 -9.06
C LEU A 158 19.58 16.31 -8.25
N GLY A 159 19.98 16.00 -7.02
CA GLY A 159 20.83 16.89 -6.21
C GLY A 159 22.18 17.19 -6.87
N GLU A 160 22.73 16.27 -7.64
CA GLU A 160 23.98 16.45 -8.40
C GLU A 160 23.78 17.17 -9.74
N THR A 161 22.73 16.81 -10.48
CA THR A 161 22.53 17.25 -11.87
C THR A 161 21.63 18.47 -12.02
N ALA A 162 20.78 18.74 -11.03
CA ALA A 162 19.82 19.86 -11.00
C ALA A 162 19.71 20.48 -9.59
N PRO A 163 20.81 20.98 -8.97
CA PRO A 163 20.80 21.46 -7.60
C PRO A 163 19.84 22.65 -7.35
N ASP A 164 19.56 23.45 -8.38
CA ASP A 164 18.61 24.56 -8.29
C ASP A 164 17.20 24.12 -7.92
N LEU A 165 16.80 22.89 -8.29
CA LEU A 165 15.51 22.33 -7.89
C LEU A 165 15.40 22.25 -6.36
N PHE A 166 16.45 21.80 -5.68
CA PHE A 166 16.48 21.65 -4.22
C PHE A 166 16.38 23.00 -3.49
N ALA A 167 16.93 24.04 -4.09
CA ALA A 167 16.93 25.39 -3.51
C ALA A 167 15.59 26.14 -3.73
N HIS A 168 14.89 25.90 -4.83
CA HIS A 168 13.76 26.73 -5.25
C HIS A 168 12.40 26.08 -5.06
N ARG A 169 12.30 24.74 -5.04
CA ARG A 169 11.01 24.04 -4.91
C ARG A 169 11.04 23.14 -3.67
N ARG A 170 9.96 23.17 -2.90
CA ARG A 170 9.79 22.26 -1.76
C ARG A 170 9.14 20.96 -2.22
N LEU A 171 9.96 19.96 -2.57
CA LEU A 171 9.52 18.58 -2.82
C LEU A 171 9.57 17.81 -1.51
N GLY A 172 8.50 17.08 -1.18
CA GLY A 172 8.44 16.22 0.00
C GLY A 172 8.57 14.74 -0.34
N PHE A 173 9.16 13.99 0.58
CA PHE A 173 9.10 12.52 0.60
C PHE A 173 8.69 12.09 2.00
N ILE A 174 7.48 11.57 2.15
CA ILE A 174 6.95 11.12 3.44
C ILE A 174 7.05 9.60 3.56
N ALA A 175 7.56 9.16 4.72
CA ALA A 175 7.50 7.77 5.17
C ALA A 175 6.39 7.66 6.22
N VAL A 176 5.30 6.98 5.86
CA VAL A 176 4.15 6.75 6.73
C VAL A 176 4.18 5.37 7.36
N ILE A 177 3.27 5.10 8.30
CA ILE A 177 3.08 3.83 8.98
C ILE A 177 1.61 3.39 8.89
N GLU A 178 1.35 2.12 9.19
CA GLU A 178 0.00 1.52 9.21
C GLU A 178 -0.73 1.48 7.87
N GLU A 179 -0.03 1.55 6.73
CA GLU A 179 -0.69 1.34 5.43
C GLU A 179 -1.32 -0.04 5.36
N GLU A 180 -0.55 -1.06 5.75
CA GLU A 180 -0.87 -2.48 5.64
C GLU A 180 -2.05 -2.95 6.49
N CYS A 181 -2.49 -2.13 7.45
CA CYS A 181 -3.55 -2.54 8.37
C CYS A 181 -4.71 -1.56 8.50
N THR A 182 -4.48 -0.25 8.39
CA THR A 182 -5.52 0.77 8.61
C THR A 182 -5.50 1.89 7.56
N GLY A 183 -4.30 2.29 7.09
CA GLY A 183 -4.04 3.49 6.31
C GLY A 183 -4.11 4.78 7.14
N ASN A 184 -4.17 4.67 8.47
CA ASN A 184 -4.29 5.84 9.34
C ASN A 184 -3.05 6.72 9.31
N GLY A 185 -1.88 6.19 8.93
CA GLY A 185 -0.66 6.97 8.78
C GLY A 185 -0.80 8.10 7.76
N THR A 186 -1.14 7.76 6.53
CA THR A 186 -1.38 8.77 5.48
C THR A 186 -2.58 9.65 5.80
N LEU A 187 -3.67 9.09 6.34
CA LEU A 187 -4.82 9.88 6.75
C LEU A 187 -4.43 10.97 7.76
N GLN A 188 -3.66 10.60 8.79
CA GLN A 188 -3.21 11.53 9.83
C GLN A 188 -2.20 12.56 9.29
N SER A 189 -1.30 12.16 8.39
CA SER A 189 -0.37 13.09 7.75
C SER A 189 -1.12 14.23 7.02
N ILE A 190 -2.27 13.92 6.42
CA ILE A 190 -3.13 14.90 5.74
C ILE A 190 -3.91 15.74 6.75
N ARG A 191 -4.59 15.09 7.72
CA ARG A 191 -5.54 15.74 8.63
C ARG A 191 -4.89 16.57 9.71
N ASP A 192 -3.85 16.01 10.35
CA ASP A 192 -3.26 16.61 11.56
C ASP A 192 -2.02 17.41 11.23
N HIS A 193 -1.27 17.01 10.18
CA HIS A 193 -0.01 17.66 9.81
C HIS A 193 -0.12 18.52 8.52
N GLY A 194 -1.23 18.42 7.78
CA GLY A 194 -1.44 19.21 6.56
C GLY A 194 -0.47 18.83 5.43
N ILE A 195 0.07 17.61 5.44
CA ILE A 195 1.05 17.14 4.44
C ILE A 195 0.30 16.79 3.16
N VAL A 196 0.22 17.74 2.25
CA VAL A 196 -0.39 17.60 0.93
C VAL A 196 0.41 18.36 -0.12
N ALA A 197 0.32 17.93 -1.36
CA ALA A 197 0.83 18.63 -2.54
C ALA A 197 -0.24 18.60 -3.64
N PRO A 198 -0.15 19.40 -4.71
CA PRO A 198 -1.04 19.32 -5.87
C PRO A 198 -1.02 17.92 -6.51
N GLU A 199 0.14 17.28 -6.55
CA GLU A 199 0.36 15.94 -7.13
C GLU A 199 1.18 15.06 -6.20
N ILE A 200 0.82 13.78 -6.16
CA ILE A 200 1.44 12.79 -5.29
C ILE A 200 1.80 11.53 -6.09
N VAL A 201 3.02 11.04 -5.90
CA VAL A 201 3.44 9.73 -6.39
C VAL A 201 3.66 8.81 -5.19
N VAL A 202 2.84 7.76 -5.07
CA VAL A 202 3.01 6.71 -4.07
C VAL A 202 3.93 5.66 -4.66
N LEU A 203 5.07 5.39 -4.00
CA LEU A 203 6.17 4.61 -4.58
C LEU A 203 6.00 3.09 -4.36
N GLU A 204 4.82 2.58 -4.69
CA GLU A 204 4.47 1.15 -4.65
C GLU A 204 5.12 0.34 -5.77
N SER A 205 5.28 -0.97 -5.56
CA SER A 205 5.73 -1.90 -6.62
C SER A 205 4.66 -2.07 -7.69
N THR A 206 4.80 -1.38 -8.81
CA THR A 206 3.81 -1.39 -9.90
C THR A 206 4.32 -2.04 -11.19
N GLY A 207 5.53 -2.62 -11.19
CA GLY A 207 6.14 -3.16 -12.40
C GLY A 207 6.43 -2.09 -13.45
N LEU A 208 6.82 -0.88 -13.02
CA LEU A 208 7.02 0.32 -13.85
C LEU A 208 5.73 0.83 -14.52
N GLY A 209 4.57 0.26 -14.19
CA GLY A 209 3.27 0.73 -14.65
C GLY A 209 2.70 1.84 -13.77
N LEU A 210 1.61 2.46 -14.21
CA LEU A 210 0.87 3.49 -13.46
C LEU A 210 -0.41 2.89 -12.90
N MET A 211 -0.46 2.66 -11.59
CA MET A 211 -1.67 2.20 -10.93
C MET A 211 -2.51 3.41 -10.52
N THR A 212 -3.63 3.59 -11.21
CA THR A 212 -4.51 4.77 -11.09
C THR A 212 -5.70 4.55 -10.19
N GLY A 213 -5.91 3.35 -9.66
CA GLY A 213 -7.08 3.10 -8.83
C GLY A 213 -7.11 1.72 -8.19
N GLY A 214 -8.04 1.58 -7.26
CA GLY A 214 -8.27 0.35 -6.54
C GLY A 214 -9.70 0.23 -6.04
N VAL A 215 -10.10 -1.00 -5.67
CA VAL A 215 -11.41 -1.30 -5.07
C VAL A 215 -11.42 -0.97 -3.59
N GLY A 216 -12.62 -0.92 -3.00
CA GLY A 216 -12.75 -0.82 -1.55
C GLY A 216 -12.40 -2.13 -0.84
N VAL A 217 -11.91 -2.03 0.39
CA VAL A 217 -11.50 -3.17 1.22
C VAL A 217 -12.02 -3.00 2.64
N LEU A 218 -12.66 -4.06 3.16
CA LEU A 218 -13.02 -4.19 4.57
C LEU A 218 -12.29 -5.38 5.19
N TRP A 219 -11.82 -5.19 6.43
CA TRP A 219 -11.45 -6.30 7.30
C TRP A 219 -12.51 -6.49 8.37
N LEU A 220 -12.89 -7.75 8.59
CA LEU A 220 -13.95 -8.13 9.51
C LEU A 220 -13.46 -9.25 10.43
N ASP A 221 -13.62 -9.06 11.73
CA ASP A 221 -13.52 -10.12 12.71
C ASP A 221 -14.90 -10.73 12.91
N MET A 222 -14.99 -12.06 12.83
CA MET A 222 -16.24 -12.78 12.94
C MET A 222 -16.12 -13.90 13.97
N ASP A 223 -17.13 -14.00 14.88
CA ASP A 223 -17.25 -15.13 15.79
C ASP A 223 -18.47 -15.97 15.37
N VAL A 224 -18.19 -17.19 14.91
CA VAL A 224 -19.21 -18.15 14.48
C VAL A 224 -19.44 -19.17 15.58
N LEU A 225 -20.68 -19.24 16.11
CA LEU A 225 -21.06 -20.16 17.17
C LEU A 225 -21.65 -21.45 16.61
N GLY A 226 -21.12 -22.58 17.07
CA GLY A 226 -21.58 -23.91 16.73
C GLY A 226 -22.11 -24.68 17.93
N GLN A 227 -22.53 -25.92 17.69
CA GLN A 227 -22.94 -26.82 18.74
C GLN A 227 -21.73 -27.41 19.46
N ALA A 228 -21.66 -27.27 20.79
CA ALA A 228 -20.68 -27.95 21.62
C ALA A 228 -21.12 -29.38 21.93
N GLY A 229 -20.17 -30.28 22.12
CA GLY A 229 -20.48 -31.64 22.55
C GLY A 229 -19.34 -32.62 22.25
N HIS A 230 -19.56 -33.89 22.62
CA HIS A 230 -18.64 -34.96 22.31
C HIS A 230 -18.77 -35.36 20.83
N ALA A 231 -17.63 -35.65 20.18
CA ALA A 231 -17.61 -35.93 18.74
C ALA A 231 -18.50 -37.14 18.32
N HIS A 232 -18.72 -38.13 19.19
CA HIS A 232 -19.56 -39.31 18.87
C HIS A 232 -21.05 -38.93 18.65
N SER A 233 -21.52 -37.84 19.26
CA SER A 233 -22.88 -37.34 19.11
C SER A 233 -22.99 -36.15 18.13
N ALA A 234 -21.91 -35.88 17.37
CA ALA A 234 -21.87 -34.78 16.43
C ALA A 234 -22.91 -34.94 15.32
N ILE A 235 -23.70 -33.91 15.12
CA ILE A 235 -24.51 -33.78 13.88
C ILE A 235 -23.61 -33.08 12.85
N ALA A 236 -23.41 -33.73 11.72
CA ALA A 236 -22.55 -33.19 10.67
C ALA A 236 -22.98 -31.77 10.28
N GLY A 237 -22.00 -30.87 10.20
CA GLY A 237 -22.23 -29.48 9.80
C GLY A 237 -22.81 -28.56 10.87
N THR A 238 -22.78 -28.94 12.16
CA THR A 238 -23.29 -28.08 13.27
C THR A 238 -22.18 -27.58 14.19
N ASN A 239 -20.94 -28.02 14.05
CA ASN A 239 -19.82 -27.44 14.79
C ASN A 239 -19.42 -26.07 14.18
N ALA A 240 -18.68 -25.27 14.95
CA ALA A 240 -18.35 -23.90 14.55
C ALA A 240 -17.45 -23.87 13.31
N ILE A 241 -16.57 -24.84 13.08
CA ILE A 241 -15.69 -24.89 11.91
C ILE A 241 -16.50 -25.10 10.63
N ASP A 242 -17.43 -26.09 10.63
CA ASP A 242 -18.28 -26.35 9.47
C ASP A 242 -19.15 -25.14 9.13
N LEU A 243 -19.70 -24.47 10.15
CA LEU A 243 -20.50 -23.26 9.97
C LEU A 243 -19.67 -22.10 9.43
N ALA A 244 -18.43 -21.91 9.92
CA ALA A 244 -17.51 -20.89 9.42
C ALA A 244 -17.18 -21.08 7.94
N ILE A 245 -16.89 -22.34 7.53
CA ILE A 245 -16.62 -22.68 6.13
C ILE A 245 -17.83 -22.32 5.25
N ARG A 246 -19.05 -22.67 5.69
CA ARG A 246 -20.28 -22.36 4.93
C ARG A 246 -20.56 -20.86 4.87
N LEU A 247 -20.34 -20.13 5.96
CA LEU A 247 -20.47 -18.68 5.97
C LEU A 247 -19.55 -18.03 4.92
N VAL A 248 -18.28 -18.42 4.91
CA VAL A 248 -17.31 -17.86 3.95
C VAL A 248 -17.62 -18.26 2.52
N GLN A 249 -18.11 -19.49 2.28
CA GLN A 249 -18.54 -19.88 0.95
C GLN A 249 -19.74 -19.03 0.49
N GLY A 250 -20.71 -18.80 1.35
CA GLY A 250 -21.84 -17.92 1.05
C GLY A 250 -21.42 -16.47 0.76
N LEU A 251 -20.41 -15.96 1.48
CA LEU A 251 -19.83 -14.63 1.21
C LEU A 251 -19.08 -14.59 -0.14
N ARG A 252 -18.39 -15.65 -0.53
CA ARG A 252 -17.75 -15.76 -1.86
C ARG A 252 -18.78 -15.81 -2.99
N ASP A 253 -19.88 -16.52 -2.79
CA ASP A 253 -20.99 -16.57 -3.75
C ASP A 253 -21.65 -15.19 -3.88
N TRP A 254 -21.88 -14.50 -2.78
CA TRP A 254 -22.37 -13.12 -2.75
C TRP A 254 -21.41 -12.15 -3.48
N ALA A 255 -20.08 -12.25 -3.23
CA ALA A 255 -19.09 -11.43 -3.90
C ALA A 255 -19.04 -11.67 -5.42
N SER A 256 -19.17 -12.93 -5.84
CA SER A 256 -19.26 -13.30 -7.26
C SER A 256 -20.53 -12.73 -7.91
N ASP A 257 -21.66 -12.72 -7.19
CA ASP A 257 -22.89 -12.08 -7.64
C ASP A 257 -22.73 -10.55 -7.69
N LEU A 258 -22.10 -9.96 -6.68
CA LEU A 258 -21.81 -8.52 -6.64
C LEU A 258 -20.98 -8.09 -7.84
N GLN A 259 -19.96 -8.86 -8.23
CA GLN A 259 -19.14 -8.58 -9.41
C GLN A 259 -19.98 -8.54 -10.70
N ARG A 260 -20.99 -9.43 -10.84
CA ARG A 260 -21.90 -9.41 -12.00
C ARG A 260 -22.83 -8.19 -12.00
N ARG A 261 -23.31 -7.76 -10.81
CA ARG A 261 -24.24 -6.62 -10.66
C ARG A 261 -23.55 -5.26 -10.67
N ALA A 262 -22.31 -5.21 -10.23
CA ALA A 262 -21.52 -3.99 -10.09
C ALA A 262 -20.11 -4.22 -10.65
N PRO A 263 -19.95 -4.42 -11.96
CA PRO A 263 -18.63 -4.58 -12.57
C PRO A 263 -17.81 -3.31 -12.38
N GLU A 264 -16.50 -3.47 -12.16
CA GLU A 264 -15.57 -2.35 -12.02
C GLU A 264 -14.79 -2.16 -13.34
N PRO A 265 -15.13 -1.15 -14.15
CA PRO A 265 -14.39 -0.86 -15.37
C PRO A 265 -12.94 -0.47 -15.06
N GLY A 266 -11.99 -1.04 -15.81
CA GLY A 266 -10.55 -0.82 -15.61
C GLY A 266 -9.84 -1.93 -14.84
N LEU A 267 -10.58 -2.89 -14.27
CA LEU A 267 -10.04 -4.14 -13.71
C LEU A 267 -10.08 -5.30 -14.73
N SER A 268 -9.95 -4.98 -16.01
CA SER A 268 -9.89 -5.99 -17.07
C SER A 268 -8.72 -6.95 -16.83
N GLY A 269 -9.00 -8.25 -16.77
CA GLY A 269 -8.00 -9.29 -16.45
C GLY A 269 -8.01 -9.75 -14.99
N ASN A 270 -8.63 -9.03 -14.07
CA ASN A 270 -8.84 -9.52 -12.71
C ASN A 270 -10.17 -10.28 -12.62
N SER A 271 -10.08 -11.59 -12.46
CA SER A 271 -11.26 -12.46 -12.39
C SER A 271 -12.06 -12.32 -11.09
N ASN A 272 -11.50 -11.68 -10.05
CA ASN A 272 -12.13 -11.57 -8.72
C ASN A 272 -11.81 -10.23 -8.04
N PRO A 273 -12.33 -9.10 -8.54
CA PRO A 273 -12.05 -7.77 -7.96
C PRO A 273 -12.56 -7.63 -6.52
N TYR A 274 -13.60 -8.36 -6.14
CA TYR A 274 -14.19 -8.30 -4.79
C TYR A 274 -13.88 -9.56 -3.99
N ALA A 275 -12.59 -9.97 -3.98
CA ALA A 275 -12.15 -11.17 -3.31
C ALA A 275 -12.54 -11.21 -1.82
N VAL A 276 -13.07 -12.36 -1.40
CA VAL A 276 -13.30 -12.72 0.00
C VAL A 276 -12.21 -13.71 0.41
N ASN A 277 -11.33 -13.28 1.31
CA ASN A 277 -10.22 -14.08 1.81
C ASN A 277 -10.33 -14.31 3.31
N ILE A 278 -10.08 -15.54 3.76
CA ILE A 278 -9.87 -15.86 5.18
C ILE A 278 -8.37 -15.72 5.43
N GLY A 279 -7.97 -14.64 6.11
CA GLY A 279 -6.58 -14.43 6.51
C GLY A 279 -6.24 -15.10 7.84
N LYS A 280 -7.25 -15.25 8.73
CA LYS A 280 -7.09 -15.87 10.05
C LYS A 280 -8.26 -16.79 10.34
N LEU A 281 -7.98 -17.98 10.94
CA LEU A 281 -8.98 -18.89 11.46
C LEU A 281 -8.41 -19.59 12.70
N THR A 282 -9.12 -19.49 13.80
CA THR A 282 -8.79 -20.22 15.04
C THR A 282 -10.04 -20.89 15.57
N ALA A 283 -10.01 -22.20 15.81
CA ALA A 283 -11.13 -22.98 16.35
C ALA A 283 -10.65 -24.32 16.89
N GLY A 284 -11.31 -24.77 17.99
CA GLY A 284 -11.09 -26.09 18.58
C GLY A 284 -9.84 -26.19 19.44
N ASP A 285 -9.90 -27.12 20.41
CA ASP A 285 -8.85 -27.40 21.38
C ASP A 285 -8.59 -28.90 21.57
N TRP A 286 -9.55 -29.74 21.17
CA TRP A 286 -9.48 -31.18 21.36
C TRP A 286 -10.18 -31.96 20.24
N VAL A 287 -9.51 -32.99 19.69
CA VAL A 287 -9.98 -33.76 18.51
C VAL A 287 -11.35 -34.40 18.71
N SER A 288 -11.66 -34.87 19.94
CA SER A 288 -12.93 -35.52 20.27
C SER A 288 -14.02 -34.59 20.81
N THR A 289 -13.84 -33.27 20.63
CA THR A 289 -14.80 -32.23 21.03
C THR A 289 -15.31 -31.48 19.80
N MET A 290 -16.62 -31.19 19.75
CA MET A 290 -17.20 -30.29 18.76
C MET A 290 -16.83 -28.85 19.15
N PRO A 291 -16.09 -28.10 18.32
CA PRO A 291 -15.74 -26.71 18.63
C PRO A 291 -16.97 -25.84 18.77
N PRO A 292 -17.13 -25.11 19.91
CA PRO A 292 -18.30 -24.25 20.14
C PRO A 292 -18.18 -22.89 19.43
N VAL A 293 -16.95 -22.47 19.08
CA VAL A 293 -16.71 -21.18 18.43
C VAL A 293 -15.58 -21.29 17.42
N ALA A 294 -15.70 -20.57 16.32
CA ALA A 294 -14.63 -20.30 15.38
C ALA A 294 -14.46 -18.77 15.24
N HIS A 295 -13.23 -18.30 15.37
CA HIS A 295 -12.82 -16.92 15.18
C HIS A 295 -12.18 -16.75 13.82
N LEU A 296 -12.71 -15.85 13.00
CA LEU A 296 -12.20 -15.58 11.64
C LEU A 296 -11.78 -14.12 11.53
N GLY A 297 -10.65 -13.89 10.83
CA GLY A 297 -10.31 -12.61 10.22
C GLY A 297 -10.54 -12.70 8.71
N VAL A 298 -11.46 -11.91 8.18
CA VAL A 298 -11.90 -11.98 6.79
C VAL A 298 -11.68 -10.64 6.10
N ARG A 299 -11.01 -10.67 4.94
CA ARG A 299 -10.94 -9.53 4.01
C ARG A 299 -12.06 -9.64 2.99
N VAL A 300 -12.76 -8.54 2.76
CA VAL A 300 -13.84 -8.43 1.75
C VAL A 300 -13.55 -7.25 0.84
N GLY A 301 -13.44 -7.49 -0.48
CA GLY A 301 -13.42 -6.44 -1.48
C GLY A 301 -14.83 -5.95 -1.81
N PHE A 302 -14.97 -4.67 -2.19
CA PHE A 302 -16.26 -4.09 -2.56
C PHE A 302 -16.12 -2.99 -3.63
N PRO A 303 -17.20 -2.61 -4.32
CA PRO A 303 -17.16 -1.63 -5.38
C PRO A 303 -16.60 -0.28 -4.92
N ARG A 304 -15.72 0.28 -5.72
CA ARG A 304 -15.03 1.55 -5.47
C ARG A 304 -15.95 2.71 -5.06
N PHE A 305 -17.15 2.78 -5.62
CA PHE A 305 -18.12 3.85 -5.38
C PHE A 305 -19.00 3.65 -4.13
N TRP A 306 -18.78 2.59 -3.35
CA TRP A 306 -19.42 2.43 -2.05
C TRP A 306 -18.58 3.09 -0.98
N SER A 307 -19.27 3.71 0.00
CA SER A 307 -18.61 4.08 1.25
C SER A 307 -18.35 2.82 2.11
N PRO A 308 -17.39 2.86 3.04
CA PRO A 308 -17.18 1.76 3.98
C PRO A 308 -18.45 1.38 4.78
N ASP A 309 -19.22 2.37 5.25
CA ASP A 309 -20.49 2.13 5.97
C ASP A 309 -21.50 1.37 5.10
N ARG A 310 -21.62 1.74 3.83
CA ARG A 310 -22.46 1.01 2.89
C ARG A 310 -21.97 -0.42 2.69
N ALA A 311 -20.66 -0.62 2.54
CA ALA A 311 -20.08 -1.95 2.39
C ALA A 311 -20.34 -2.83 3.61
N GLU A 312 -20.19 -2.28 4.82
CA GLU A 312 -20.51 -2.97 6.07
C GLU A 312 -21.99 -3.39 6.11
N ALA A 313 -22.91 -2.50 5.76
CA ALA A 313 -24.34 -2.80 5.72
C ALA A 313 -24.68 -3.90 4.70
N GLU A 314 -24.09 -3.86 3.52
CA GLU A 314 -24.30 -4.86 2.45
C GLU A 314 -23.75 -6.24 2.85
N VAL A 315 -22.56 -6.30 3.46
CA VAL A 315 -21.97 -7.54 3.98
C VAL A 315 -22.82 -8.08 5.14
N ALA A 316 -23.27 -7.24 6.06
CA ALA A 316 -24.17 -7.65 7.16
C ALA A 316 -25.48 -8.24 6.62
N ALA A 317 -26.07 -7.62 5.58
CA ALA A 317 -27.26 -8.14 4.92
C ALA A 317 -27.01 -9.49 4.23
N ALA A 318 -25.86 -9.65 3.58
CA ALA A 318 -25.45 -10.93 2.98
C ALA A 318 -25.31 -12.03 4.04
N ILE A 319 -24.64 -11.75 5.16
CA ILE A 319 -24.51 -12.68 6.29
C ILE A 319 -25.89 -13.08 6.84
N ALA A 320 -26.78 -12.10 7.04
CA ALA A 320 -28.13 -12.37 7.53
C ALA A 320 -28.92 -13.27 6.56
N ALA A 321 -28.77 -13.08 5.24
CA ALA A 321 -29.39 -13.93 4.23
C ALA A 321 -28.84 -15.36 4.24
N ILE A 322 -27.50 -15.52 4.37
CA ILE A 322 -26.85 -16.84 4.48
C ILE A 322 -27.35 -17.58 5.71
N VAL A 323 -27.36 -16.92 6.87
CA VAL A 323 -27.82 -17.50 8.15
C VAL A 323 -29.30 -17.92 8.08
N LYS A 324 -30.15 -17.06 7.50
CA LYS A 324 -31.56 -17.37 7.31
C LYS A 324 -31.80 -18.56 6.37
N GLY A 325 -30.95 -18.71 5.39
CA GLY A 325 -31.04 -19.81 4.41
C GLY A 325 -30.53 -21.15 4.90
N ASP A 326 -29.80 -21.21 6.02
CA ASP A 326 -29.20 -22.44 6.56
C ASP A 326 -29.61 -22.66 8.04
N PRO A 327 -30.54 -23.61 8.32
CA PRO A 327 -31.05 -23.88 9.66
C PRO A 327 -29.99 -24.41 10.64
N ALA A 328 -28.80 -24.75 10.19
CA ALA A 328 -27.69 -25.15 11.07
C ALA A 328 -27.16 -23.96 11.87
N PHE A 329 -27.31 -22.73 11.37
CA PHE A 329 -27.02 -21.52 12.16
C PHE A 329 -28.15 -21.26 13.16
N ARG A 330 -27.92 -21.66 14.40
CA ARG A 330 -28.89 -21.41 15.51
C ARG A 330 -28.78 -19.98 16.06
N VAL A 331 -27.59 -19.38 15.90
CA VAL A 331 -27.25 -18.03 16.34
C VAL A 331 -26.53 -17.32 15.20
N ALA A 332 -26.87 -16.07 14.97
CA ALA A 332 -26.17 -15.25 13.98
C ALA A 332 -24.70 -15.02 14.43
N PRO A 333 -23.73 -15.05 13.51
CA PRO A 333 -22.35 -14.68 13.82
C PRO A 333 -22.26 -13.25 14.35
N THR A 334 -21.37 -13.02 15.31
CA THR A 334 -20.95 -11.66 15.66
C THR A 334 -19.96 -11.19 14.59
N VAL A 335 -20.16 -9.97 14.10
CA VAL A 335 -19.30 -9.36 13.07
C VAL A 335 -18.87 -7.98 13.54
N ARG A 336 -17.58 -7.69 13.46
CA ARG A 336 -16.99 -6.40 13.82
C ARG A 336 -16.01 -6.00 12.74
N SER A 337 -16.00 -4.72 12.36
CA SER A 337 -14.92 -4.18 11.54
C SER A 337 -13.60 -4.18 12.33
N SER A 338 -12.51 -4.50 11.64
CA SER A 338 -11.15 -4.50 12.19
C SER A 338 -10.17 -4.04 11.11
N GLY A 339 -9.15 -3.26 11.47
CA GLY A 339 -8.16 -2.79 10.52
C GLY A 339 -8.77 -1.98 9.35
N LEU A 340 -8.49 -2.39 8.12
CA LEU A 340 -8.89 -1.64 6.92
C LEU A 340 -10.42 -1.48 6.79
N ARG A 341 -10.84 -0.21 6.66
CA ARG A 341 -12.16 0.28 6.22
C ARG A 341 -11.94 1.25 5.07
N ALA A 342 -11.41 0.76 3.98
CA ALA A 342 -10.88 1.57 2.91
C ALA A 342 -11.87 1.72 1.77
N GLN A 343 -12.30 2.96 1.48
CA GLN A 343 -13.02 3.25 0.26
C GLN A 343 -12.10 3.10 -0.95
N GLY A 344 -12.60 2.54 -2.04
CA GLY A 344 -11.86 2.50 -3.29
C GLY A 344 -11.67 3.89 -3.90
N TYR A 345 -10.76 3.98 -4.86
CA TYR A 345 -10.38 5.24 -5.48
C TYR A 345 -10.09 5.08 -6.98
N ARG A 346 -10.08 6.18 -7.71
CA ARG A 346 -9.65 6.22 -9.10
C ARG A 346 -9.21 7.63 -9.49
N LEU A 347 -7.99 7.73 -10.00
CA LEU A 347 -7.52 8.88 -10.76
C LEU A 347 -7.92 8.71 -12.22
N ASP A 348 -8.30 9.80 -12.89
CA ASP A 348 -8.52 9.77 -14.33
C ASP A 348 -7.23 9.41 -15.07
N GLY A 349 -7.30 8.40 -15.94
CA GLY A 349 -6.17 7.96 -16.75
C GLY A 349 -5.65 9.03 -17.73
N ASP A 350 -6.48 10.03 -18.04
CA ASP A 350 -6.11 11.19 -18.87
C ASP A 350 -5.70 12.43 -18.05
N SER A 351 -5.52 12.28 -16.72
CA SER A 351 -5.04 13.37 -15.86
C SER A 351 -3.66 13.86 -16.26
N VAL A 352 -3.34 15.11 -15.93
CA VAL A 352 -2.02 15.71 -16.20
C VAL A 352 -0.91 14.85 -15.58
N LEU A 353 -1.08 14.43 -14.31
CA LEU A 353 -0.12 13.59 -13.60
C LEU A 353 0.20 12.27 -14.36
N VAL A 354 -0.84 11.57 -14.83
CA VAL A 354 -0.67 10.30 -15.57
C VAL A 354 0.01 10.54 -16.91
N ARG A 355 -0.39 11.59 -17.64
CA ARG A 355 0.21 11.92 -18.94
C ARG A 355 1.69 12.28 -18.83
N ASP A 356 2.05 13.12 -17.84
CA ASP A 356 3.42 13.60 -17.66
C ASP A 356 4.33 12.46 -17.17
N LEU A 357 3.85 11.63 -16.24
CA LEU A 357 4.61 10.45 -15.78
C LEU A 357 4.76 9.40 -16.90
N SER A 358 3.72 9.22 -17.74
CA SER A 358 3.83 8.38 -18.95
C SER A 358 4.81 8.93 -19.97
N ALA A 359 4.88 10.24 -20.13
CA ALA A 359 5.85 10.88 -21.01
C ALA A 359 7.29 10.69 -20.51
N ALA A 360 7.52 10.86 -19.20
CA ALA A 360 8.80 10.61 -18.56
C ALA A 360 9.24 9.14 -18.70
N HIS A 361 8.31 8.22 -18.50
CA HIS A 361 8.58 6.78 -18.69
C HIS A 361 8.95 6.46 -20.13
N ARG A 362 8.18 6.98 -21.10
CA ARG A 362 8.49 6.77 -22.52
C ARG A 362 9.86 7.37 -22.92
N ASP A 363 10.22 8.52 -22.36
CA ASP A 363 11.54 9.12 -22.59
C ASP A 363 12.66 8.25 -22.02
N ALA A 364 12.48 7.72 -20.83
CA ALA A 364 13.47 6.88 -20.16
C ALA A 364 13.67 5.50 -20.82
N HIS A 365 12.58 4.90 -21.36
CA HIS A 365 12.56 3.49 -21.75
C HIS A 365 12.11 3.23 -23.20
N GLY A 366 11.67 4.25 -23.95
CA GLY A 366 11.21 4.11 -25.33
C GLY A 366 9.82 3.50 -25.50
N VAL A 367 9.12 3.17 -24.40
CA VAL A 367 7.80 2.54 -24.40
C VAL A 367 6.85 3.27 -23.44
N ASN A 368 5.54 3.20 -23.69
CA ASN A 368 4.56 3.71 -22.74
C ASN A 368 4.40 2.74 -21.56
N PRO A 369 4.18 3.22 -20.34
CA PRO A 369 3.84 2.35 -19.22
C PRO A 369 2.42 1.82 -19.37
N ASP A 370 2.14 0.66 -18.78
CA ASP A 370 0.77 0.20 -18.58
C ASP A 370 0.04 1.10 -17.58
N VAL A 371 -1.21 1.45 -17.88
CA VAL A 371 -2.09 2.21 -16.97
C VAL A 371 -3.23 1.30 -16.53
N TYR A 372 -3.32 1.02 -15.23
CA TYR A 372 -4.24 -0.02 -14.74
C TYR A 372 -4.81 0.31 -13.35
N MET A 373 -5.78 -0.50 -12.93
CA MET A 373 -6.36 -0.53 -11.58
C MET A 373 -6.12 -1.88 -10.92
N LEU A 374 -6.06 -1.92 -9.60
CA LEU A 374 -5.82 -3.13 -8.81
C LEU A 374 -7.09 -3.55 -8.02
N GLY A 375 -7.27 -4.86 -7.80
CA GLY A 375 -8.29 -5.43 -6.90
C GLY A 375 -7.96 -5.28 -5.41
N SER A 376 -7.23 -4.22 -5.06
CA SER A 376 -6.83 -3.84 -3.70
C SER A 376 -6.92 -2.32 -3.52
N THR A 377 -6.39 -1.81 -2.42
CA THR A 377 -6.35 -0.39 -2.10
C THR A 377 -4.94 0.00 -1.68
N MET A 378 -4.57 1.28 -1.85
CA MET A 378 -3.27 1.86 -1.53
C MET A 378 -3.48 3.24 -0.91
N ASP A 379 -2.46 3.82 -0.33
CA ASP A 379 -2.50 5.15 0.31
C ASP A 379 -2.92 6.30 -0.63
N ALA A 380 -2.77 6.13 -1.94
CA ALA A 380 -3.29 7.07 -2.93
C ALA A 380 -4.78 7.42 -2.73
N ARG A 381 -5.57 6.50 -2.12
CA ARG A 381 -6.99 6.74 -1.78
C ARG A 381 -7.19 7.96 -0.89
N HIS A 382 -6.29 8.18 0.07
CA HIS A 382 -6.43 9.28 1.01
C HIS A 382 -6.21 10.63 0.34
N TYR A 383 -5.22 10.73 -0.54
CA TYR A 383 -4.99 11.96 -1.30
C TYR A 383 -6.15 12.29 -2.24
N LEU A 384 -6.71 11.28 -2.91
CA LEU A 384 -7.85 11.46 -3.81
C LEU A 384 -9.16 11.71 -3.07
N ASN A 385 -9.50 10.87 -2.08
CA ASN A 385 -10.81 10.91 -1.42
C ASN A 385 -10.90 11.95 -0.30
N VAL A 386 -9.78 12.29 0.37
CA VAL A 386 -9.74 13.16 1.54
C VAL A 386 -9.20 14.54 1.21
N ALA A 387 -8.07 14.61 0.49
CA ALA A 387 -7.41 15.86 0.15
C ALA A 387 -7.87 16.44 -1.20
N ASN A 388 -8.60 15.69 -2.02
CA ASN A 388 -8.96 16.04 -3.39
C ASN A 388 -7.73 16.44 -4.23
N ARG A 389 -6.67 15.64 -4.15
CA ARG A 389 -5.41 15.84 -4.86
C ARG A 389 -5.12 14.65 -5.78
N ALA A 390 -4.47 14.91 -6.91
CA ALA A 390 -4.09 13.87 -7.85
C ALA A 390 -3.01 12.97 -7.24
N ALA A 391 -3.25 11.66 -7.19
CA ALA A 391 -2.31 10.67 -6.69
C ALA A 391 -2.29 9.42 -7.57
N VAL A 392 -1.10 8.92 -7.87
CA VAL A 392 -0.86 7.70 -8.67
C VAL A 392 0.19 6.85 -7.97
N CYS A 393 0.08 5.51 -8.06
CA CYS A 393 1.14 4.63 -7.60
C CYS A 393 2.08 4.30 -8.78
N PHE A 394 3.39 4.35 -8.52
CA PHE A 394 4.43 4.05 -9.49
C PHE A 394 5.71 3.57 -8.79
N GLY A 395 6.35 2.51 -9.28
CA GLY A 395 7.63 2.04 -8.76
C GLY A 395 8.14 0.76 -9.41
N ALA A 396 9.07 0.11 -8.72
CA ALA A 396 9.83 -1.04 -9.19
C ALA A 396 8.97 -2.30 -9.47
N THR A 397 9.59 -3.35 -9.97
CA THR A 397 8.95 -4.65 -10.23
C THR A 397 9.13 -5.56 -9.04
N GLY A 398 8.04 -5.77 -8.30
CA GLY A 398 7.95 -6.66 -7.16
C GLY A 398 7.36 -8.02 -7.52
N HIS A 399 7.70 -9.03 -6.72
CA HIS A 399 7.22 -10.41 -6.85
C HIS A 399 6.81 -10.95 -5.50
N ASP A 400 5.78 -11.79 -5.49
CA ASP A 400 5.31 -12.54 -4.32
C ASP A 400 4.99 -11.64 -3.10
N LEU A 401 4.41 -10.45 -3.36
CA LEU A 401 3.98 -9.49 -2.32
C LEU A 401 3.10 -10.21 -1.29
N HIS A 402 3.34 -9.97 0.00
CA HIS A 402 2.75 -10.67 1.15
C HIS A 402 3.04 -12.18 1.20
N GLY A 403 3.72 -12.73 0.20
CA GLY A 403 4.08 -14.14 0.10
C GLY A 403 5.39 -14.50 0.81
N VAL A 404 5.76 -15.78 0.67
CA VAL A 404 7.10 -16.30 1.01
C VAL A 404 8.03 -15.96 -0.15
N ASP A 405 9.30 -15.66 0.16
CA ASP A 405 10.32 -15.27 -0.83
C ASP A 405 9.95 -14.02 -1.65
N GLU A 406 9.23 -13.08 -1.01
CA GLU A 406 9.02 -11.75 -1.58
C GLU A 406 10.33 -11.16 -2.07
N SER A 407 10.30 -10.53 -3.26
CA SER A 407 11.51 -10.00 -3.88
C SER A 407 11.24 -8.84 -4.83
N VAL A 408 12.26 -8.04 -5.11
CA VAL A 408 12.23 -6.95 -6.09
C VAL A 408 13.33 -7.15 -7.14
N ASP A 409 13.04 -6.84 -8.40
CA ASP A 409 14.04 -6.83 -9.47
C ASP A 409 15.00 -5.64 -9.30
N LEU A 410 16.29 -5.89 -9.14
CA LEU A 410 17.29 -4.86 -8.86
C LEU A 410 17.38 -3.82 -9.98
N GLN A 411 17.30 -4.24 -11.25
CA GLN A 411 17.34 -3.31 -12.39
C GLN A 411 16.12 -2.38 -12.40
N SER A 412 14.96 -2.86 -11.97
CA SER A 412 13.73 -2.06 -11.97
C SER A 412 13.75 -0.90 -10.98
N ILE A 413 14.58 -0.96 -9.92
CA ILE A 413 14.81 0.16 -8.99
C ILE A 413 15.47 1.32 -9.74
N GLU A 414 16.52 1.04 -10.54
CA GLU A 414 17.18 2.03 -11.36
C GLU A 414 16.25 2.59 -12.43
N ASP A 415 15.49 1.72 -13.10
CA ASP A 415 14.56 2.11 -14.17
C ASP A 415 13.39 2.98 -13.62
N ALA A 416 12.87 2.66 -12.44
CA ALA A 416 11.88 3.48 -11.78
C ALA A 416 12.46 4.84 -11.36
N ALA A 417 13.68 4.88 -10.84
CA ALA A 417 14.35 6.12 -10.46
C ALA A 417 14.60 7.03 -11.67
N ARG A 418 14.95 6.47 -12.83
CA ARG A 418 15.08 7.22 -14.10
C ARG A 418 13.78 7.88 -14.51
N THR A 419 12.68 7.15 -14.49
CA THR A 419 11.35 7.68 -14.81
C THR A 419 10.97 8.79 -13.83
N LEU A 420 11.12 8.54 -12.52
CA LEU A 420 10.76 9.48 -11.47
C LEU A 420 11.57 10.78 -11.55
N ALA A 421 12.89 10.69 -11.75
CA ALA A 421 13.76 11.86 -11.86
C ALA A 421 13.41 12.72 -13.08
N ARG A 422 13.16 12.11 -14.25
CA ARG A 422 12.68 12.83 -15.44
C ARG A 422 11.34 13.50 -15.20
N PHE A 423 10.38 12.81 -14.59
CA PHE A 423 9.09 13.38 -14.24
C PHE A 423 9.23 14.62 -13.34
N ILE A 424 10.08 14.54 -12.31
CA ILE A 424 10.34 15.66 -11.40
C ILE A 424 10.91 16.86 -12.16
N LEU A 425 11.87 16.66 -13.07
CA LEU A 425 12.43 17.75 -13.91
C LEU A 425 11.39 18.35 -14.85
N MET A 426 10.58 17.51 -15.50
CA MET A 426 9.51 17.98 -16.39
C MET A 426 8.50 18.88 -15.65
N ARG A 427 8.17 18.52 -14.41
CA ARG A 427 7.26 19.32 -13.58
C ARG A 427 7.93 20.59 -13.02
N PHE A 428 9.24 20.54 -12.76
CA PHE A 428 9.99 21.72 -12.28
C PHE A 428 10.03 22.85 -13.31
N ASP A 429 10.21 22.52 -14.59
CA ASP A 429 10.29 23.50 -15.69
C ASP A 429 8.90 23.92 -16.22
N ALA A 430 7.82 23.27 -15.77
CA ALA A 430 6.47 23.64 -16.16
C ALA A 430 6.09 25.00 -15.53
N PRO A 431 5.44 25.92 -16.29
CA PRO A 431 4.93 27.16 -15.71
C PRO A 431 3.95 26.84 -14.58
N GLU A 432 3.98 27.64 -13.50
CA GLU A 432 2.98 27.54 -12.43
C GLU A 432 1.59 27.74 -13.03
N GLU A 433 0.84 26.66 -13.23
CA GLU A 433 -0.60 26.79 -13.41
C GLU A 433 -1.16 27.26 -12.06
N VAL A 434 -1.71 28.45 -12.06
CA VAL A 434 -2.41 29.04 -10.91
C VAL A 434 -3.54 28.07 -10.52
N ALA A 435 -3.35 27.36 -9.39
CA ALA A 435 -4.29 26.39 -8.84
C ALA A 435 -5.54 27.07 -8.27
#